data_c52cba46e22e6900c0304d04604582fe
#
_entry.id   c52cba46e22e6900c0304d04604582fe
#
_cell.length_a   1.000
_cell.length_b   1.000
_cell.length_c   1.000
_cell.angle_alpha   90.00
_cell.angle_beta   90.00
_cell.angle_gamma   90.00
#
_symmetry.space_group_name_H-M   'P 1'
#
loop_
_entity.id
_entity.type
_entity.pdbx_description
1 polymer ?
#
loop_
_entity_poly.entity_id
_entity_poly.type
_entity_poly.pdbx_seq_one_letter_code
_entity_poly.pdbx_strand_id
1 'polypeptide(L)'
;NELDAFKAYLRGAEGNTTLLIDTYDTREGAKNAVRASRETGIPLAGVRIDSGDLAYWSHEVKRIFNEAGMPEVKLVASNDLDEHLIENLVMVQKADYDIYAAGTKLVTAYDMPALGGVFKTKSYKGAPKIKIAEGKTTIPGATNVLRIVRSGRFEGDIIMPAAENVVADGRLQENIISFNINSLNGKKADFAAGEEAYALLKPVMAEGRPVSADAVRPLDDIRAAVRENLS
;
A
#
# COMPACT_ATOMS: atom_id res chain seq x y z
N ASN A 1 34.42 -8.22 -17.76
CA ASN A 1 33.23 -8.17 -18.64
C ASN A 1 31.98 -8.53 -17.81
N GLU A 2 30.78 -8.38 -18.36
CA GLU A 2 29.50 -8.60 -17.69
C GLU A 2 29.33 -10.06 -17.22
N LEU A 3 29.67 -11.05 -18.04
CA LEU A 3 29.58 -12.45 -17.67
C LEU A 3 30.42 -12.78 -16.43
N ASP A 4 31.63 -12.26 -16.34
CA ASP A 4 32.51 -12.51 -15.18
C ASP A 4 31.98 -11.80 -13.94
N ALA A 5 31.38 -10.61 -14.09
CA ALA A 5 30.71 -9.91 -13.00
C ALA A 5 29.53 -10.73 -12.47
N PHE A 6 28.68 -11.26 -13.35
CA PHE A 6 27.55 -12.12 -12.98
C PHE A 6 28.02 -13.38 -12.24
N LYS A 7 29.07 -14.06 -12.73
CA LYS A 7 29.64 -15.22 -12.04
C LYS A 7 30.18 -14.87 -10.66
N ALA A 8 30.87 -13.73 -10.54
CA ALA A 8 31.41 -13.28 -9.26
C ALA A 8 30.28 -12.97 -8.26
N TYR A 9 29.23 -12.30 -8.74
CA TYR A 9 28.06 -11.96 -7.94
C TYR A 9 27.32 -13.22 -7.46
N LEU A 10 27.08 -14.19 -8.35
CA LEU A 10 26.45 -15.48 -7.99
C LEU A 10 27.24 -16.22 -6.90
N ARG A 11 28.56 -16.22 -6.99
CA ARG A 11 29.42 -16.90 -6.00
C ARG A 11 29.48 -16.18 -4.65
N GLY A 12 29.32 -14.87 -4.65
CA GLY A 12 29.36 -14.05 -3.43
C GLY A 12 28.00 -13.89 -2.72
N ALA A 13 26.90 -14.18 -3.42
CA ALA A 13 25.56 -14.07 -2.86
C ALA A 13 25.11 -15.42 -2.28
N GLU A 14 24.62 -15.42 -1.06
CA GLU A 14 24.10 -16.61 -0.38
C GLU A 14 22.67 -16.96 -0.86
N GLY A 15 22.51 -17.31 -2.15
CA GLY A 15 21.22 -17.69 -2.73
C GLY A 15 20.33 -16.49 -3.08
N ASN A 16 19.15 -16.78 -3.61
CA ASN A 16 18.08 -15.81 -3.99
C ASN A 16 18.57 -14.59 -4.80
N THR A 17 19.45 -14.80 -5.77
CA THR A 17 20.16 -13.79 -6.52
C THR A 17 19.33 -13.28 -7.70
N THR A 18 19.16 -11.97 -7.81
CA THR A 18 18.58 -11.28 -8.97
C THR A 18 19.65 -10.44 -9.66
N LEU A 19 19.87 -10.65 -10.97
CA LEU A 19 20.86 -9.94 -11.77
C LEU A 19 20.20 -8.81 -12.58
N LEU A 20 20.78 -7.61 -12.59
CA LEU A 20 20.42 -6.54 -13.51
C LEU A 20 21.04 -6.84 -14.88
N ILE A 21 20.21 -6.95 -15.94
CA ILE A 21 20.64 -7.47 -17.25
C ILE A 21 20.66 -6.44 -18.37
N ASP A 22 20.26 -5.21 -18.11
CA ASP A 22 20.16 -4.14 -19.11
C ASP A 22 21.24 -3.05 -18.98
N THR A 23 22.37 -3.38 -18.35
CA THR A 23 23.48 -2.43 -18.21
C THR A 23 24.08 -2.05 -19.57
N TYR A 24 24.17 -2.98 -20.50
CA TYR A 24 24.75 -2.78 -21.83
C TYR A 24 23.77 -3.13 -22.96
N ASP A 25 23.44 -4.40 -23.08
CA ASP A 25 22.46 -4.94 -24.04
C ASP A 25 21.60 -5.96 -23.31
N THR A 26 20.31 -5.72 -23.23
CA THR A 26 19.37 -6.55 -22.44
C THR A 26 19.33 -8.00 -22.92
N ARG A 27 19.41 -8.24 -24.25
CA ARG A 27 19.39 -9.58 -24.80
C ARG A 27 20.67 -10.35 -24.49
N GLU A 28 21.82 -9.72 -24.67
CA GLU A 28 23.10 -10.33 -24.29
C GLU A 28 23.25 -10.48 -22.77
N GLY A 29 22.76 -9.54 -21.99
CA GLY A 29 22.68 -9.64 -20.54
C GLY A 29 21.85 -10.85 -20.07
N ALA A 30 20.69 -11.09 -20.68
CA ALA A 30 19.88 -12.28 -20.39
C ALA A 30 20.64 -13.58 -20.74
N LYS A 31 21.30 -13.65 -21.89
CA LYS A 31 22.13 -14.80 -22.27
C LYS A 31 23.33 -14.98 -21.33
N ASN A 32 23.99 -13.90 -20.94
CA ASN A 32 25.09 -13.93 -19.98
C ASN A 32 24.63 -14.39 -18.59
N ALA A 33 23.43 -14.04 -18.15
CA ALA A 33 22.84 -14.53 -16.91
C ALA A 33 22.59 -16.05 -16.94
N VAL A 34 22.05 -16.58 -18.06
CA VAL A 34 21.90 -18.02 -18.29
C VAL A 34 23.27 -18.72 -18.24
N ARG A 35 24.27 -18.18 -18.95
CA ARG A 35 25.63 -18.74 -18.98
C ARG A 35 26.28 -18.71 -17.60
N ALA A 36 26.15 -17.60 -16.87
CA ALA A 36 26.72 -17.47 -15.53
C ALA A 36 26.15 -18.52 -14.57
N SER A 37 24.83 -18.73 -14.57
CA SER A 37 24.18 -19.76 -13.76
C SER A 37 24.69 -21.17 -14.12
N ARG A 38 24.74 -21.50 -15.42
CA ARG A 38 25.21 -22.83 -15.88
C ARG A 38 26.69 -23.07 -15.57
N GLU A 39 27.56 -22.09 -15.84
CA GLU A 39 29.01 -22.24 -15.62
C GLU A 39 29.42 -22.24 -14.13
N THR A 40 28.61 -21.63 -13.26
CA THR A 40 28.85 -21.67 -11.81
C THR A 40 28.13 -22.82 -11.12
N GLY A 41 27.10 -23.39 -11.74
CA GLY A 41 26.19 -24.37 -11.11
C GLY A 41 25.30 -23.77 -10.03
N ILE A 42 25.24 -22.42 -9.92
CA ILE A 42 24.46 -21.70 -8.92
C ILE A 42 23.13 -21.27 -9.53
N PRO A 43 21.98 -21.64 -8.93
CA PRO A 43 20.67 -21.26 -9.42
C PRO A 43 20.49 -19.73 -9.44
N LEU A 44 19.85 -19.22 -10.49
CA LEU A 44 19.46 -17.83 -10.64
C LEU A 44 17.99 -17.69 -10.19
N ALA A 45 17.73 -16.84 -9.20
CA ALA A 45 16.37 -16.61 -8.71
C ALA A 45 15.58 -15.67 -9.63
N GLY A 46 16.23 -14.65 -10.19
CA GLY A 46 15.58 -13.70 -11.08
C GLY A 46 16.53 -12.82 -11.85
N VAL A 47 15.95 -12.04 -12.77
CA VAL A 47 16.62 -10.96 -13.49
C VAL A 47 15.78 -9.69 -13.42
N ARG A 48 16.44 -8.53 -13.39
CA ARG A 48 15.82 -7.21 -13.33
C ARG A 48 16.06 -6.44 -14.61
N ILE A 49 15.04 -5.75 -15.06
CA ILE A 49 15.05 -4.84 -16.20
C ILE A 49 14.62 -3.46 -15.70
N ASP A 50 15.43 -2.43 -15.94
CA ASP A 50 15.28 -1.07 -15.42
C ASP A 50 15.24 -0.01 -16.53
N SER A 51 15.18 -0.42 -17.81
CA SER A 51 15.23 0.50 -18.93
C SER A 51 14.54 -0.05 -20.20
N GLY A 52 14.27 0.87 -21.14
CA GLY A 52 13.70 0.53 -22.44
C GLY A 52 12.20 0.21 -22.40
N ASP A 53 11.72 -0.48 -23.43
CA ASP A 53 10.34 -0.94 -23.51
C ASP A 53 10.14 -2.17 -22.63
N LEU A 54 9.58 -1.95 -21.44
CA LEU A 54 9.42 -3.00 -20.44
C LEU A 54 8.53 -4.15 -20.92
N ALA A 55 7.46 -3.86 -21.67
CA ALA A 55 6.58 -4.91 -22.17
C ALA A 55 7.29 -5.79 -23.21
N TYR A 56 7.93 -5.17 -24.18
CA TYR A 56 8.71 -5.89 -25.18
C TYR A 56 9.81 -6.76 -24.54
N TRP A 57 10.58 -6.17 -23.62
CA TRP A 57 11.67 -6.89 -22.97
C TRP A 57 11.18 -8.02 -22.05
N SER A 58 10.00 -7.90 -21.44
CA SER A 58 9.46 -8.99 -20.64
C SER A 58 9.25 -10.26 -21.45
N HIS A 59 8.63 -10.14 -22.62
CA HIS A 59 8.38 -11.27 -23.53
C HIS A 59 9.69 -11.85 -24.09
N GLU A 60 10.58 -10.98 -24.55
CA GLU A 60 11.85 -11.42 -25.15
C GLU A 60 12.75 -12.14 -24.14
N VAL A 61 12.89 -11.59 -22.94
CA VAL A 61 13.71 -12.19 -21.88
C VAL A 61 13.06 -13.48 -21.37
N LYS A 62 11.74 -13.51 -21.17
CA LYS A 62 11.04 -14.74 -20.80
C LYS A 62 11.25 -15.86 -21.82
N ARG A 63 11.21 -15.52 -23.12
CA ARG A 63 11.49 -16.47 -24.19
C ARG A 63 12.92 -17.04 -24.09
N ILE A 64 13.94 -16.19 -23.86
CA ILE A 64 15.34 -16.64 -23.70
C ILE A 64 15.49 -17.62 -22.54
N PHE A 65 14.88 -17.34 -21.39
CA PHE A 65 14.94 -18.23 -20.22
C PHE A 65 14.19 -19.54 -20.45
N ASN A 66 13.01 -19.50 -21.11
CA ASN A 66 12.26 -20.70 -21.47
C ASN A 66 13.06 -21.60 -22.43
N GLU A 67 13.66 -21.03 -23.47
CA GLU A 67 14.51 -21.75 -24.42
C GLU A 67 15.78 -22.32 -23.75
N ALA A 68 16.25 -21.66 -22.70
CA ALA A 68 17.36 -22.15 -21.88
C ALA A 68 16.96 -23.25 -20.89
N GLY A 69 15.66 -23.61 -20.77
CA GLY A 69 15.16 -24.56 -19.78
C GLY A 69 15.16 -24.04 -18.35
N MET A 70 15.00 -22.72 -18.18
CA MET A 70 14.99 -22.01 -16.88
C MET A 70 13.69 -21.18 -16.70
N PRO A 71 12.50 -21.78 -16.88
CA PRO A 71 11.22 -21.05 -16.82
C PRO A 71 10.90 -20.48 -15.44
N GLU A 72 11.54 -21.01 -14.39
CA GLU A 72 11.35 -20.62 -12.98
C GLU A 72 12.01 -19.27 -12.65
N VAL A 73 12.92 -18.77 -13.48
CA VAL A 73 13.62 -17.50 -13.23
C VAL A 73 12.62 -16.35 -13.28
N LYS A 74 12.56 -15.59 -12.21
CA LYS A 74 11.62 -14.48 -12.04
C LYS A 74 12.08 -13.23 -12.79
N LEU A 75 11.14 -12.58 -13.46
CA LEU A 75 11.37 -11.28 -14.08
C LEU A 75 10.91 -10.16 -13.14
N VAL A 76 11.82 -9.21 -12.90
CA VAL A 76 11.57 -8.02 -12.07
C VAL A 76 11.56 -6.78 -12.96
N ALA A 77 10.43 -6.09 -13.02
CA ALA A 77 10.34 -4.75 -13.62
C ALA A 77 10.75 -3.69 -12.61
N SER A 78 11.51 -2.72 -13.05
CA SER A 78 11.78 -1.46 -12.35
C SER A 78 11.73 -0.30 -13.36
N ASN A 79 12.24 0.89 -13.03
CA ASN A 79 12.17 2.09 -13.85
C ASN A 79 10.91 2.94 -13.63
N ASP A 80 10.97 3.80 -12.61
CA ASP A 80 9.94 4.81 -12.28
C ASP A 80 8.49 4.30 -12.28
N LEU A 81 8.31 3.07 -11.78
CA LEU A 81 7.00 2.44 -11.73
C LEU A 81 6.06 3.16 -10.76
N ASP A 82 4.81 3.31 -11.21
CA ASP A 82 3.66 3.70 -10.42
C ASP A 82 2.49 2.74 -10.70
N GLU A 83 1.38 2.91 -9.99
CA GLU A 83 0.18 2.09 -10.14
C GLU A 83 -0.38 2.12 -11.57
N HIS A 84 -0.33 3.27 -12.24
CA HIS A 84 -0.86 3.44 -13.60
C HIS A 84 0.00 2.72 -14.64
N LEU A 85 1.32 2.82 -14.52
CA LEU A 85 2.23 2.10 -15.40
C LEU A 85 2.14 0.59 -15.17
N ILE A 86 2.08 0.16 -13.91
CA ILE A 86 1.90 -1.26 -13.56
C ILE A 86 0.56 -1.79 -14.12
N GLU A 87 -0.54 -1.07 -13.92
CA GLU A 87 -1.84 -1.43 -14.49
C GLU A 87 -1.76 -1.57 -16.02
N ASN A 88 -1.13 -0.62 -16.69
CA ASN A 88 -0.96 -0.65 -18.14
C ASN A 88 -0.14 -1.86 -18.59
N LEU A 89 1.02 -2.12 -17.96
CA LEU A 89 1.86 -3.28 -18.26
C LEU A 89 1.10 -4.59 -18.09
N VAL A 90 0.34 -4.74 -17.00
CA VAL A 90 -0.39 -5.97 -16.68
C VAL A 90 -1.64 -6.13 -17.54
N MET A 91 -2.49 -5.11 -17.58
CA MET A 91 -3.84 -5.23 -18.14
C MET A 91 -3.88 -5.00 -19.64
N VAL A 92 -3.07 -4.08 -20.16
CA VAL A 92 -3.09 -3.67 -21.58
C VAL A 92 -2.01 -4.40 -22.36
N GLN A 93 -0.75 -4.28 -21.95
CA GLN A 93 0.39 -4.81 -22.69
C GLN A 93 0.68 -6.29 -22.38
N LYS A 94 0.06 -6.86 -21.33
CA LYS A 94 0.24 -8.26 -20.93
C LYS A 94 1.70 -8.65 -20.70
N ALA A 95 2.48 -7.75 -20.11
CA ALA A 95 3.89 -7.97 -19.83
C ALA A 95 4.10 -9.16 -18.86
N ASP A 96 5.15 -9.94 -19.09
CA ASP A 96 5.44 -11.21 -18.39
C ASP A 96 6.31 -11.02 -17.12
N TYR A 97 6.08 -9.96 -16.34
CA TYR A 97 6.80 -9.75 -15.09
C TYR A 97 6.15 -10.49 -13.92
N ASP A 98 6.99 -11.05 -13.07
CA ASP A 98 6.58 -11.69 -11.81
C ASP A 98 6.58 -10.70 -10.63
N ILE A 99 7.43 -9.67 -10.69
CA ILE A 99 7.66 -8.70 -9.60
C ILE A 99 7.76 -7.29 -10.19
N TYR A 100 7.14 -6.33 -9.51
CA TYR A 100 7.21 -4.89 -9.82
C TYR A 100 7.88 -4.16 -8.67
N ALA A 101 9.07 -3.59 -8.93
CA ALA A 101 9.87 -2.86 -7.95
C ALA A 101 9.58 -1.36 -8.07
N ALA A 102 8.49 -0.90 -7.46
CA ALA A 102 8.19 0.51 -7.35
C ALA A 102 9.13 1.18 -6.33
N GLY A 103 9.82 2.23 -6.76
CA GLY A 103 10.82 2.95 -5.97
C GLY A 103 10.43 4.40 -5.70
N THR A 104 11.04 5.32 -6.43
CA THR A 104 10.96 6.77 -6.23
C THR A 104 9.54 7.27 -6.09
N LYS A 105 8.64 6.94 -7.01
CA LYS A 105 7.26 7.43 -6.99
C LYS A 105 6.48 6.97 -5.77
N LEU A 106 6.71 5.74 -5.30
CA LEU A 106 6.09 5.22 -4.09
C LEU A 106 6.63 5.91 -2.83
N VAL A 107 7.96 6.00 -2.71
CA VAL A 107 8.62 6.54 -1.50
C VAL A 107 8.37 8.03 -1.32
N THR A 108 8.30 8.77 -2.42
CA THR A 108 8.03 10.22 -2.39
C THR A 108 6.55 10.57 -2.35
N ALA A 109 5.64 9.58 -2.49
CA ALA A 109 4.22 9.83 -2.71
C ALA A 109 4.02 10.88 -3.82
N TYR A 110 4.59 10.61 -5.00
CA TYR A 110 4.85 11.54 -6.09
C TYR A 110 3.66 12.44 -6.49
N ASP A 111 2.46 11.91 -6.45
CA ASP A 111 1.21 12.62 -6.74
C ASP A 111 0.73 13.49 -5.58
N MET A 112 1.04 13.11 -4.33
CA MET A 112 0.70 13.86 -3.12
C MET A 112 1.85 13.77 -2.08
N PRO A 113 2.98 14.44 -2.32
CA PRO A 113 4.19 14.28 -1.51
C PRO A 113 4.09 14.86 -0.09
N ALA A 114 3.05 15.65 0.19
CA ALA A 114 2.80 16.24 1.48
C ALA A 114 1.34 16.05 1.91
N LEU A 115 1.13 15.34 3.02
CA LEU A 115 -0.18 15.29 3.65
C LEU A 115 -0.44 16.61 4.37
N GLY A 116 -1.55 17.28 4.04
CA GLY A 116 -1.99 18.50 4.69
C GLY A 116 -2.38 18.22 6.15
N GLY A 117 -1.54 18.59 7.08
CA GLY A 117 -1.82 18.53 8.51
C GLY A 117 -2.06 19.91 9.08
N VAL A 118 -3.11 20.08 9.87
CA VAL A 118 -3.43 21.33 10.57
C VAL A 118 -3.77 21.04 12.02
N PHE A 119 -3.09 21.73 12.93
CA PHE A 119 -3.47 21.72 14.34
C PHE A 119 -4.60 22.72 14.58
N LYS A 120 -5.70 22.27 15.21
CA LYS A 120 -6.85 23.10 15.54
C LYS A 120 -7.26 22.88 17.00
N THR A 121 -7.42 23.98 17.76
CA THR A 121 -7.92 23.93 19.12
C THR A 121 -9.42 23.56 19.12
N LYS A 122 -9.76 22.42 19.70
CA LYS A 122 -11.13 21.91 19.84
C LYS A 122 -11.70 22.07 21.24
N SER A 123 -10.84 22.31 22.24
CA SER A 123 -11.21 22.56 23.64
C SER A 123 -10.21 23.50 24.28
N TYR A 124 -10.66 24.36 25.18
CA TYR A 124 -9.81 25.24 25.99
C TYR A 124 -10.36 25.32 27.41
N LYS A 125 -9.51 25.04 28.40
CA LYS A 125 -9.88 25.01 29.83
C LYS A 125 -11.14 24.15 30.09
N GLY A 126 -11.21 22.97 29.48
CA GLY A 126 -12.33 22.03 29.60
C GLY A 126 -13.59 22.40 28.82
N ALA A 127 -13.68 23.58 28.24
CA ALA A 127 -14.84 24.00 27.45
C ALA A 127 -14.62 23.72 25.95
N PRO A 128 -15.58 23.08 25.25
CA PRO A 128 -15.52 22.86 23.80
C PRO A 128 -15.40 24.19 23.06
N LYS A 129 -14.61 24.22 22.00
CA LYS A 129 -14.41 25.38 21.13
C LYS A 129 -14.64 25.01 19.69
N ILE A 130 -15.35 25.88 18.99
CA ILE A 130 -15.63 25.74 17.55
C ILE A 130 -15.06 26.93 16.80
N LYS A 131 -14.45 26.68 15.65
CA LYS A 131 -14.17 27.69 14.65
C LYS A 131 -15.09 27.45 13.47
N ILE A 132 -15.94 28.43 13.20
CA ILE A 132 -16.83 28.40 12.04
C ILE A 132 -16.13 29.14 10.90
N ALA A 133 -15.86 28.44 9.81
CA ALA A 133 -15.32 28.99 8.57
C ALA A 133 -15.82 28.16 7.42
N GLU A 134 -16.01 28.79 6.26
CA GLU A 134 -16.51 28.11 5.05
C GLU A 134 -15.63 26.90 4.69
N GLY A 135 -16.24 25.72 4.57
CA GLY A 135 -15.55 24.45 4.27
C GLY A 135 -14.53 23.99 5.31
N LYS A 136 -14.42 24.65 6.46
CA LYS A 136 -13.36 24.38 7.46
C LYS A 136 -13.87 24.38 8.91
N THR A 137 -15.16 24.13 9.10
CA THR A 137 -15.75 24.03 10.43
C THR A 137 -15.13 22.87 11.19
N THR A 138 -14.74 23.12 12.46
CA THR A 138 -14.12 22.10 13.32
C THR A 138 -15.15 21.60 14.31
N ILE A 139 -15.34 20.30 14.40
CA ILE A 139 -16.21 19.69 15.42
C ILE A 139 -15.57 19.90 16.80
N PRO A 140 -16.27 20.54 17.76
CA PRO A 140 -15.71 20.90 19.05
C PRO A 140 -15.53 19.69 19.99
N GLY A 141 -14.66 19.84 20.98
CA GLY A 141 -14.43 18.85 22.03
C GLY A 141 -13.68 17.60 21.57
N ALA A 142 -13.54 16.63 22.44
CA ALA A 142 -13.01 15.31 22.11
C ALA A 142 -14.01 14.56 21.24
N THR A 143 -13.52 13.94 20.17
CA THR A 143 -14.36 13.20 19.22
C THR A 143 -13.83 11.80 19.01
N ASN A 144 -14.74 10.88 18.68
CA ASN A 144 -14.42 9.55 18.17
C ASN A 144 -14.87 9.44 16.70
N VAL A 145 -14.40 8.42 16.01
CA VAL A 145 -14.83 8.07 14.66
C VAL A 145 -15.40 6.66 14.68
N LEU A 146 -16.63 6.52 14.26
CA LEU A 146 -17.28 5.22 14.10
C LEU A 146 -17.34 4.87 12.64
N ARG A 147 -16.99 3.65 12.30
CA ARG A 147 -17.21 3.05 10.99
C ARG A 147 -18.47 2.23 11.00
N ILE A 148 -19.32 2.47 10.01
CA ILE A 148 -20.56 1.71 9.79
C ILE A 148 -20.32 0.71 8.67
N VAL A 149 -20.74 -0.53 8.90
CA VAL A 149 -20.68 -1.62 7.91
C VAL A 149 -22.09 -2.06 7.56
N ARG A 150 -22.39 -2.15 6.27
CA ARG A 150 -23.65 -2.63 5.76
C ARG A 150 -23.41 -3.71 4.72
N SER A 151 -23.97 -4.90 4.93
CA SER A 151 -23.78 -6.05 4.03
C SER A 151 -22.30 -6.39 3.77
N GLY A 152 -21.46 -6.29 4.82
CA GLY A 152 -20.02 -6.58 4.74
C GLY A 152 -19.19 -5.51 4.01
N ARG A 153 -19.76 -4.32 3.73
CA ARG A 153 -19.05 -3.21 3.07
C ARG A 153 -19.05 -1.97 3.93
N PHE A 154 -18.00 -1.17 3.81
CA PHE A 154 -17.94 0.12 4.48
C PHE A 154 -18.95 1.07 3.87
N GLU A 155 -19.93 1.51 4.70
CA GLU A 155 -21.00 2.41 4.29
C GLU A 155 -20.61 3.87 4.53
N GLY A 156 -19.93 4.15 5.64
CA GLY A 156 -19.49 5.49 5.99
C GLY A 156 -18.85 5.58 7.34
N ASP A 157 -18.21 6.73 7.59
CA ASP A 157 -17.59 7.06 8.87
C ASP A 157 -18.33 8.26 9.51
N ILE A 158 -18.65 8.14 10.80
CA ILE A 158 -19.32 9.17 11.60
C ILE A 158 -18.35 9.74 12.60
N ILE A 159 -18.19 11.06 12.62
CA ILE A 159 -17.45 11.76 13.68
C ILE A 159 -18.46 12.22 14.73
N MET A 160 -18.26 11.82 15.98
CA MET A 160 -19.16 12.13 17.08
C MET A 160 -18.43 12.50 18.36
N PRO A 161 -19.08 13.12 19.34
CA PRO A 161 -18.48 13.37 20.64
C PRO A 161 -17.99 12.07 21.30
N ALA A 162 -16.78 12.10 21.87
CA ALA A 162 -16.17 10.90 22.47
C ALA A 162 -16.92 10.40 23.72
N ALA A 163 -17.72 11.26 24.35
CA ALA A 163 -18.52 10.91 25.52
C ALA A 163 -19.80 10.13 25.17
N GLU A 164 -20.23 10.14 23.91
CA GLU A 164 -21.40 9.40 23.45
C GLU A 164 -21.02 7.96 23.13
N ASN A 165 -21.68 7.01 23.77
CA ASN A 165 -21.46 5.59 23.58
C ASN A 165 -22.68 4.97 22.91
N VAL A 166 -22.72 5.04 21.60
CA VAL A 166 -23.83 4.55 20.76
C VAL A 166 -23.59 3.16 20.18
N VAL A 167 -22.47 2.53 20.51
CA VAL A 167 -22.12 1.19 20.00
C VAL A 167 -21.98 0.23 21.18
N ALA A 168 -22.69 -0.88 21.15
CA ALA A 168 -22.48 -2.02 22.04
C ALA A 168 -22.50 -3.31 21.20
N ASP A 169 -21.68 -4.27 21.58
CA ASP A 169 -21.55 -5.56 20.90
C ASP A 169 -21.36 -5.46 19.37
N GLY A 170 -20.60 -4.44 18.94
CA GLY A 170 -20.33 -4.19 17.53
C GLY A 170 -21.52 -3.65 16.73
N ARG A 171 -22.56 -3.12 17.39
CA ARG A 171 -23.77 -2.62 16.73
C ARG A 171 -24.22 -1.29 17.28
N LEU A 172 -24.84 -0.47 16.40
CA LEU A 172 -25.51 0.77 16.82
C LEU A 172 -26.69 0.45 17.75
N GLN A 173 -26.77 1.16 18.85
CA GLN A 173 -27.86 1.02 19.84
C GLN A 173 -29.06 1.89 19.52
N GLU A 174 -28.90 2.90 18.71
CA GLU A 174 -29.93 3.84 18.32
C GLU A 174 -29.79 4.30 16.86
N ASN A 175 -30.83 4.91 16.31
CA ASN A 175 -30.78 5.51 14.98
C ASN A 175 -29.93 6.78 15.01
N ILE A 176 -29.00 6.91 14.07
CA ILE A 176 -28.13 8.08 13.96
C ILE A 176 -28.41 8.79 12.64
N ILE A 177 -28.64 10.11 12.71
CA ILE A 177 -28.67 10.98 11.55
C ILE A 177 -27.36 11.78 11.52
N SER A 178 -26.53 11.52 10.53
CA SER A 178 -25.26 12.22 10.33
C SER A 178 -25.40 13.34 9.32
N PHE A 179 -24.69 14.43 9.55
CA PHE A 179 -24.69 15.60 8.66
C PHE A 179 -23.27 15.93 8.23
N ASN A 180 -23.09 16.23 6.95
CA ASN A 180 -21.83 16.81 6.49
C ASN A 180 -21.82 18.32 6.79
N ILE A 181 -21.15 18.71 7.86
CA ILE A 181 -21.07 20.10 8.34
C ILE A 181 -20.34 21.07 7.40
N ASN A 182 -19.59 20.54 6.44
CA ASN A 182 -18.84 21.31 5.43
C ASN A 182 -19.55 21.32 4.07
N SER A 183 -20.73 20.69 3.95
CA SER A 183 -21.51 20.69 2.72
C SER A 183 -22.57 21.78 2.74
N LEU A 184 -22.55 22.68 1.77
CA LEU A 184 -23.57 23.71 1.59
C LEU A 184 -24.97 23.11 1.41
N ASN A 185 -25.08 21.90 0.90
CA ASN A 185 -26.35 21.21 0.63
C ASN A 185 -26.83 20.31 1.78
N GLY A 186 -26.14 20.33 2.93
CA GLY A 186 -26.54 19.60 4.11
C GLY A 186 -26.78 18.11 3.88
N LYS A 187 -25.89 17.43 3.12
CA LYS A 187 -26.05 15.99 2.89
C LYS A 187 -26.21 15.26 4.21
N LYS A 188 -27.27 14.47 4.30
CA LYS A 188 -27.60 13.62 5.44
C LYS A 188 -27.30 12.17 5.08
N ALA A 189 -26.93 11.40 6.10
CA ALA A 189 -26.90 9.96 6.03
C ALA A 189 -27.61 9.41 7.26
N ASP A 190 -28.50 8.45 7.05
CA ASP A 190 -29.28 7.81 8.12
C ASP A 190 -28.73 6.39 8.36
N PHE A 191 -28.46 6.09 9.62
CA PHE A 191 -27.98 4.81 10.06
C PHE A 191 -28.93 4.25 11.11
N ALA A 192 -29.38 3.00 10.92
CA ALA A 192 -30.37 2.39 11.78
C ALA A 192 -29.74 1.69 13.00
N ALA A 193 -30.48 1.65 14.10
CA ALA A 193 -30.14 0.78 15.21
C ALA A 193 -30.00 -0.67 14.74
N GLY A 194 -28.99 -1.38 15.28
CA GLY A 194 -28.67 -2.74 14.90
C GLY A 194 -27.69 -2.88 13.74
N GLU A 195 -27.35 -1.81 13.01
CA GLU A 195 -26.29 -1.86 12.00
C GLU A 195 -24.93 -2.11 12.68
N GLU A 196 -24.06 -2.85 11.98
CA GLU A 196 -22.71 -3.12 12.46
C GLU A 196 -21.90 -1.84 12.48
N ALA A 197 -21.24 -1.57 13.63
CA ALA A 197 -20.46 -0.37 13.83
C ALA A 197 -19.31 -0.60 14.82
N TYR A 198 -18.18 0.05 14.58
CA TYR A 198 -17.05 0.01 15.51
C TYR A 198 -16.23 1.30 15.51
N ALA A 199 -15.58 1.57 16.66
CA ALA A 199 -14.71 2.72 16.81
C ALA A 199 -13.38 2.50 16.09
N LEU A 200 -12.96 3.46 15.24
CA LEU A 200 -11.69 3.42 14.54
C LEU A 200 -10.52 3.86 15.41
N LEU A 201 -10.74 4.81 16.31
CA LEU A 201 -9.67 5.35 17.14
C LEU A 201 -9.37 4.40 18.30
N LYS A 202 -8.14 3.92 18.36
CA LYS A 202 -7.61 3.11 19.45
C LYS A 202 -6.45 3.85 20.10
N PRO A 203 -6.36 3.89 21.44
CA PRO A 203 -5.20 4.48 22.10
C PRO A 203 -3.96 3.65 21.81
N VAL A 204 -2.90 4.28 21.33
CA VAL A 204 -1.59 3.64 21.07
C VAL A 204 -0.53 4.10 22.09
N MET A 205 -0.72 5.27 22.67
CA MET A 205 0.14 5.83 23.73
C MET A 205 -0.70 6.45 24.84
N ALA A 206 -0.27 6.28 26.08
CA ALA A 206 -0.77 6.98 27.25
C ALA A 206 0.42 7.38 28.13
N GLU A 207 0.42 8.61 28.67
CA GLU A 207 1.48 9.15 29.53
C GLU A 207 2.91 8.97 28.95
N GLY A 208 3.05 9.11 27.62
CA GLY A 208 4.33 8.97 26.92
C GLY A 208 4.80 7.52 26.74
N ARG A 209 3.98 6.52 27.02
CA ARG A 209 4.30 5.10 26.86
C ARG A 209 3.29 4.40 25.95
N PRO A 210 3.70 3.39 25.16
CA PRO A 210 2.76 2.53 24.46
C PRO A 210 1.78 1.87 25.43
N VAL A 211 0.48 1.83 25.09
CA VAL A 211 -0.56 1.23 25.96
C VAL A 211 -0.51 -0.29 25.98
N SER A 212 0.04 -0.93 24.94
CA SER A 212 0.28 -2.37 24.87
C SER A 212 1.40 -2.70 23.89
N ALA A 213 1.97 -3.90 24.00
CA ALA A 213 2.91 -4.42 22.99
C ALA A 213 2.24 -4.55 21.60
N ASP A 214 0.92 -4.80 21.58
CA ASP A 214 0.11 -4.91 20.36
C ASP A 214 -0.18 -3.56 19.70
N ALA A 215 0.23 -2.45 20.31
CA ALA A 215 0.16 -1.12 19.69
C ALA A 215 1.08 -1.04 18.44
N VAL A 216 2.12 -1.88 18.39
CA VAL A 216 2.97 -2.09 17.21
C VAL A 216 2.65 -3.47 16.66
N ARG A 217 1.71 -3.54 15.72
CA ARG A 217 1.34 -4.81 15.08
C ARG A 217 2.47 -5.33 14.18
N PRO A 218 2.73 -6.66 14.14
CA PRO A 218 3.59 -7.28 13.15
C PRO A 218 3.14 -6.93 11.72
N LEU A 219 4.10 -6.83 10.80
CA LEU A 219 3.82 -6.46 9.40
C LEU A 219 2.82 -7.41 8.74
N ASP A 220 2.90 -8.69 9.03
CA ASP A 220 2.00 -9.70 8.45
C ASP A 220 0.55 -9.52 8.94
N ASP A 221 0.34 -9.13 10.20
CA ASP A 221 -0.99 -8.82 10.73
C ASP A 221 -1.57 -7.55 10.09
N ILE A 222 -0.73 -6.53 9.85
CA ILE A 222 -1.15 -5.33 9.12
C ILE A 222 -1.53 -5.70 7.68
N ARG A 223 -0.73 -6.53 7.02
CA ARG A 223 -1.00 -7.00 5.66
C ARG A 223 -2.28 -7.83 5.56
N ALA A 224 -2.53 -8.71 6.53
CA ALA A 224 -3.76 -9.50 6.60
C ALA A 224 -4.98 -8.60 6.78
N ALA A 225 -4.93 -7.65 7.72
CA ALA A 225 -6.01 -6.69 7.95
C ALA A 225 -6.31 -5.80 6.73
N VAL A 226 -5.27 -5.38 5.98
CA VAL A 226 -5.47 -4.62 4.73
C VAL A 226 -6.19 -5.47 3.69
N ARG A 227 -5.81 -6.72 3.50
CA ARG A 227 -6.47 -7.63 2.55
C ARG A 227 -7.94 -7.86 2.91
N GLU A 228 -8.23 -8.08 4.20
CA GLU A 228 -9.59 -8.25 4.68
C GLU A 228 -10.46 -7.01 4.44
N ASN A 229 -9.90 -5.82 4.64
CA ASN A 229 -10.61 -4.55 4.44
C ASN A 229 -10.81 -4.16 2.96
N LEU A 230 -10.07 -4.76 2.04
CA LEU A 230 -10.17 -4.50 0.59
C LEU A 230 -11.00 -5.55 -0.14
N SER A 231 -11.36 -6.65 0.50
CA SER A 231 -12.20 -7.72 -0.06
C SER A 231 -13.68 -7.40 0.05
#